data_1f5ff5ffc4dae9cbf54de1057a4c26ea
#
_entry.id   1f5ff5ffc4dae9cbf54de1057a4c26ea
#
_cell.length_a   1.000
_cell.length_b   1.000
_cell.length_c   1.000
_cell.angle_alpha   90.00
_cell.angle_beta   90.00
_cell.angle_gamma   90.00
#
_symmetry.space_group_name_H-M   'P 1'
#
loop_
_entity.id
_entity.type
_entity.pdbx_description
1 polymer ?
#
loop_
_entity_poly.entity_id
_entity_poly.type
_entity_poly.pdbx_seq_one_letter_code
_entity_poly.pdbx_strand_id
1 'polypeptide(L)'
;MYKVYGDYRSGNCYKIKLAMSLLGIDYQWIPVDILKGETQTPEFLAKNPNGKIPVLELEDGSFLWESNAILNFLADGSALLPSEPRLRTQVLQWQFFEQYSHEPYVAVARFIKLYLGLPEARRAEFEE
;
A
#
# COMPACT_ATOMS: atom_id res chain seq x y z
N MET A 1 -13.55 -13.90 -4.39
CA MET A 1 -13.41 -12.43 -4.49
C MET A 1 -12.32 -11.95 -3.56
N TYR A 2 -11.42 -11.11 -4.05
CA TYR A 2 -10.37 -10.49 -3.25
C TYR A 2 -10.94 -9.56 -2.18
N LYS A 3 -10.24 -9.44 -1.04
CA LYS A 3 -10.53 -8.41 -0.03
C LYS A 3 -9.31 -7.53 0.17
N VAL A 4 -9.50 -6.23 0.17
CA VAL A 4 -8.44 -5.24 0.41
C VAL A 4 -8.66 -4.60 1.77
N TYR A 5 -7.73 -4.83 2.67
CA TYR A 5 -7.71 -4.19 3.99
C TYR A 5 -6.92 -2.89 3.88
N GLY A 6 -7.54 -1.77 4.17
CA GLY A 6 -6.88 -0.49 4.02
C GLY A 6 -7.64 0.70 4.57
N ASP A 7 -6.96 1.85 4.54
CA ASP A 7 -7.51 3.15 4.93
C ASP A 7 -7.64 4.02 3.68
N TYR A 8 -8.81 4.63 3.47
CA TYR A 8 -9.08 5.45 2.29
C TYR A 8 -8.18 6.71 2.21
N ARG A 9 -7.56 7.10 3.33
CA ARG A 9 -6.62 8.23 3.41
C ARG A 9 -5.21 7.85 2.94
N SER A 10 -4.89 6.57 2.88
CA SER A 10 -3.55 6.07 2.55
C SER A 10 -3.30 6.06 1.04
N GLY A 11 -2.22 6.70 0.61
CA GLY A 11 -1.76 6.64 -0.79
C GLY A 11 -1.34 5.24 -1.22
N ASN A 12 -0.73 4.46 -0.33
CA ASN A 12 -0.36 3.08 -0.61
C ASN A 12 -1.59 2.17 -0.82
N CYS A 13 -2.68 2.43 -0.09
CA CYS A 13 -3.94 1.72 -0.31
C CYS A 13 -4.65 2.20 -1.58
N TYR A 14 -4.58 3.49 -1.88
CA TYR A 14 -5.20 4.07 -3.07
C TYR A 14 -4.64 3.46 -4.36
N LYS A 15 -3.32 3.24 -4.45
CA LYS A 15 -2.74 2.63 -5.66
C LYS A 15 -3.25 1.21 -5.94
N ILE A 16 -3.62 0.45 -4.90
CA ILE A 16 -4.27 -0.85 -5.07
C ILE A 16 -5.68 -0.69 -5.66
N LYS A 17 -6.48 0.22 -5.12
CA LYS A 17 -7.81 0.53 -5.66
C LYS A 17 -7.73 0.96 -7.12
N LEU A 18 -6.78 1.84 -7.44
CA LEU A 18 -6.57 2.33 -8.80
C LEU A 18 -6.20 1.18 -9.76
N ALA A 19 -5.27 0.33 -9.37
CA ALA A 19 -4.86 -0.82 -10.19
C ALA A 19 -6.03 -1.78 -10.43
N MET A 20 -6.79 -2.12 -9.40
CA MET A 20 -7.96 -2.98 -9.54
C MET A 20 -9.02 -2.38 -10.46
N SER A 21 -9.26 -1.07 -10.37
CA SER A 21 -10.17 -0.37 -11.26
C SER A 21 -9.70 -0.43 -12.72
N LEU A 22 -8.41 -0.17 -12.98
CA LEU A 22 -7.84 -0.20 -14.32
C LEU A 22 -7.84 -1.62 -14.92
N LEU A 23 -7.70 -2.64 -14.09
CA LEU A 23 -7.69 -4.05 -14.49
C LEU A 23 -9.08 -4.68 -14.53
N GLY A 24 -10.12 -3.97 -14.09
CA GLY A 24 -11.49 -4.51 -14.02
C GLY A 24 -11.63 -5.65 -12.99
N ILE A 25 -10.88 -5.60 -11.90
CA ILE A 25 -10.90 -6.62 -10.84
C ILE A 25 -11.88 -6.20 -9.76
N ASP A 26 -12.88 -7.05 -9.50
CA ASP A 26 -13.82 -6.86 -8.39
C ASP A 26 -13.18 -7.26 -7.06
N TYR A 27 -13.47 -6.49 -6.03
CA TYR A 27 -12.95 -6.73 -4.68
C TYR A 27 -13.88 -6.16 -3.60
N GLN A 28 -13.75 -6.67 -2.39
CA GLN A 28 -14.37 -6.11 -1.20
C GLN A 28 -13.36 -5.23 -0.45
N TRP A 29 -13.76 -4.00 -0.13
CA TRP A 29 -12.96 -3.11 0.71
C TRP A 29 -13.27 -3.34 2.18
N ILE A 30 -12.26 -3.62 2.97
CA ILE A 30 -12.35 -3.78 4.43
C ILE A 30 -11.61 -2.60 5.07
N PRO A 31 -12.33 -1.64 5.67
CA PRO A 31 -11.69 -0.48 6.26
C PRO A 31 -10.88 -0.84 7.51
N VAL A 32 -9.68 -0.25 7.61
CA VAL A 32 -8.78 -0.38 8.76
C VAL A 32 -8.33 1.02 9.17
N ASP A 33 -8.68 1.44 10.38
CA ASP A 33 -8.32 2.76 10.89
C ASP A 33 -6.97 2.70 11.62
N ILE A 34 -5.93 3.24 10.95
CA ILE A 34 -4.58 3.25 11.51
C ILE A 34 -4.46 4.17 12.73
N LEU A 35 -5.28 5.21 12.82
CA LEU A 35 -5.25 6.15 13.94
C LEU A 35 -5.86 5.54 15.22
N LYS A 36 -6.67 4.50 15.08
CA LYS A 36 -7.25 3.74 16.19
C LYS A 36 -6.43 2.51 16.59
N GLY A 37 -5.25 2.32 15.98
CA GLY A 37 -4.40 1.18 16.27
C GLY A 37 -4.89 -0.15 15.71
N GLU A 38 -5.80 -0.14 14.73
CA GLU A 38 -6.39 -1.37 14.18
C GLU A 38 -5.39 -2.24 13.41
N THR A 39 -4.23 -1.70 13.00
CA THR A 39 -3.13 -2.46 12.41
C THR A 39 -2.27 -3.21 13.43
N GLN A 40 -2.47 -2.95 14.71
CA GLN A 40 -1.68 -3.54 15.81
C GLN A 40 -2.46 -4.61 16.61
N THR A 41 -3.66 -4.94 16.19
CA THR A 41 -4.44 -6.02 16.80
C THR A 41 -3.86 -7.38 16.44
N PRO A 42 -4.00 -8.40 17.30
CA PRO A 42 -3.55 -9.76 17.00
C PRO A 42 -4.14 -10.30 15.69
N GLU A 43 -5.41 -10.01 15.42
CA GLU A 43 -6.10 -10.44 14.20
C GLU A 43 -5.48 -9.81 12.95
N PHE A 44 -5.12 -8.52 12.99
CA PHE A 44 -4.48 -7.88 11.85
C PHE A 44 -3.02 -8.34 11.70
N LEU A 45 -2.27 -8.47 12.77
CA LEU A 45 -0.89 -8.95 12.75
C LEU A 45 -0.76 -10.39 12.23
N ALA A 46 -1.81 -11.20 12.38
CA ALA A 46 -1.88 -12.53 11.76
C ALA A 46 -1.97 -12.44 10.22
N LYS A 47 -2.50 -11.34 9.66
CA LYS A 47 -2.57 -11.09 8.22
C LYS A 47 -1.28 -10.46 7.69
N ASN A 48 -0.73 -9.53 8.43
CA ASN A 48 0.52 -8.84 8.13
C ASN A 48 1.33 -8.63 9.41
N PRO A 49 2.38 -9.42 9.65
CA PRO A 49 3.21 -9.27 10.85
C PRO A 49 3.91 -7.91 10.96
N ASN A 50 4.06 -7.19 9.84
CA ASN A 50 4.62 -5.83 9.82
C ASN A 50 3.63 -4.76 10.33
N GLY A 51 2.34 -5.10 10.50
CA GLY A 51 1.35 -4.20 11.07
C GLY A 51 1.07 -2.97 10.20
N LYS A 52 1.07 -3.10 8.88
CA LYS A 52 0.85 -2.02 7.91
C LYS A 52 -0.21 -2.38 6.88
N ILE A 53 -0.85 -1.38 6.34
CA ILE A 53 -1.79 -1.45 5.22
C ILE A 53 -1.10 -0.97 3.93
N PRO A 54 -1.55 -1.42 2.74
CA PRO A 54 -2.64 -2.35 2.47
C PRO A 54 -2.26 -3.81 2.71
N VAL A 55 -3.28 -4.65 2.88
CA VAL A 55 -3.18 -6.11 2.82
C VAL A 55 -4.22 -6.62 1.84
N LEU A 56 -3.82 -7.57 0.98
CA LEU A 56 -4.71 -8.26 0.06
C LEU A 56 -4.96 -9.69 0.56
N GLU A 57 -6.23 -10.03 0.78
CA GLU A 57 -6.66 -11.41 1.04
C GLU A 57 -7.06 -12.06 -0.28
N LEU A 58 -6.44 -13.19 -0.60
CA LEU A 58 -6.70 -13.97 -1.79
C LEU A 58 -7.93 -14.89 -1.60
N GLU A 59 -8.40 -15.50 -2.67
CA GLU A 59 -9.57 -16.38 -2.64
C GLU A 59 -9.37 -17.65 -1.82
N ASP A 60 -8.13 -18.08 -1.66
CA ASP A 60 -7.77 -19.24 -0.81
C ASP A 60 -7.59 -18.88 0.67
N GLY A 61 -7.81 -17.62 1.03
CA GLY A 61 -7.65 -17.11 2.39
C GLY A 61 -6.23 -16.75 2.78
N SER A 62 -5.27 -16.84 1.88
CA SER A 62 -3.90 -16.36 2.12
C SER A 62 -3.80 -14.84 1.97
N PHE A 63 -2.72 -14.26 2.47
CA PHE A 63 -2.54 -12.81 2.52
C PHE A 63 -1.25 -12.38 1.83
N LEU A 64 -1.36 -11.27 1.08
CA LEU A 64 -0.21 -10.54 0.54
C LEU A 64 -0.16 -9.15 1.16
N TRP A 65 1.03 -8.69 1.46
CA TRP A 65 1.31 -7.36 1.97
C TRP A 65 2.50 -6.75 1.23
N GLU A 66 2.84 -5.49 1.47
CA GLU A 66 3.64 -4.60 0.63
C GLU A 66 2.88 -4.18 -0.63
N SER A 67 2.52 -2.90 -0.68
CA SER A 67 1.66 -2.37 -1.75
C SER A 67 2.22 -2.62 -3.16
N ASN A 68 3.54 -2.49 -3.36
CA ASN A 68 4.13 -2.73 -4.67
C ASN A 68 4.21 -4.22 -5.03
N ALA A 69 4.33 -5.11 -4.05
CA ALA A 69 4.22 -6.55 -4.29
C ALA A 69 2.79 -6.92 -4.70
N ILE A 70 1.80 -6.36 -4.04
CA ILE A 70 0.39 -6.53 -4.40
C ILE A 70 0.12 -6.04 -5.83
N LEU A 71 0.66 -4.86 -6.20
CA LEU A 71 0.53 -4.33 -7.55
C LEU A 71 1.11 -5.28 -8.60
N ASN A 72 2.30 -5.83 -8.36
CA ASN A 72 2.92 -6.79 -9.28
C ASN A 72 2.10 -8.07 -9.41
N PHE A 73 1.54 -8.57 -8.30
CA PHE A 73 0.67 -9.74 -8.32
C PHE A 73 -0.60 -9.50 -9.15
N LEU A 74 -1.28 -8.36 -8.92
CA LEU A 74 -2.52 -8.03 -9.64
C LEU A 74 -2.29 -7.75 -11.12
N ALA A 75 -1.18 -7.11 -11.46
CA ALA A 75 -0.85 -6.68 -12.81
C ALA A 75 -0.19 -7.78 -13.66
N ASP A 76 0.15 -8.90 -13.07
CA ASP A 76 0.82 -9.99 -13.80
C ASP A 76 -0.03 -10.48 -14.97
N GLY A 77 0.59 -10.62 -16.14
CA GLY A 77 -0.12 -10.99 -17.36
C GLY A 77 -0.97 -9.88 -18.00
N SER A 78 -0.95 -8.67 -17.46
CA SER A 78 -1.68 -7.51 -17.98
C SER A 78 -0.77 -6.51 -18.70
N ALA A 79 -1.38 -5.54 -19.38
CA ALA A 79 -0.65 -4.44 -20.03
C ALA A 79 0.05 -3.50 -19.02
N LEU A 80 -0.33 -3.52 -17.76
CA LEU A 80 0.28 -2.69 -16.72
C LEU A 80 1.66 -3.20 -16.26
N LEU A 81 1.96 -4.48 -16.51
CA LEU A 81 3.25 -5.07 -16.15
C LEU A 81 3.81 -5.83 -17.34
N PRO A 82 4.79 -5.26 -18.08
CA PRO A 82 5.38 -5.90 -19.21
C PRO A 82 6.05 -7.24 -18.86
N SER A 83 5.97 -8.22 -19.76
CA SER A 83 6.65 -9.51 -19.60
C SER A 83 8.12 -9.48 -20.06
N GLU A 84 8.47 -8.53 -20.95
CA GLU A 84 9.84 -8.37 -21.41
C GLU A 84 10.75 -7.97 -20.23
N PRO A 85 11.88 -8.70 -19.97
CA PRO A 85 12.64 -8.55 -18.73
C PRO A 85 13.16 -7.14 -18.47
N ARG A 86 13.64 -6.45 -19.49
CA ARG A 86 14.17 -5.08 -19.33
C ARG A 86 13.07 -4.08 -18.95
N LEU A 87 11.92 -4.14 -19.63
CA LEU A 87 10.79 -3.25 -19.36
C LEU A 87 10.18 -3.57 -17.98
N ARG A 88 10.05 -4.85 -17.64
CA ARG A 88 9.60 -5.29 -16.31
C ARG A 88 10.52 -4.79 -15.21
N THR A 89 11.84 -4.85 -15.42
CA THR A 89 12.84 -4.34 -14.48
C THR A 89 12.74 -2.83 -14.31
N GLN A 90 12.44 -2.08 -15.38
CA GLN A 90 12.21 -0.63 -15.27
C GLN A 90 10.97 -0.31 -14.43
N VAL A 91 9.90 -1.09 -14.53
CA VAL A 91 8.73 -0.94 -13.64
C VAL A 91 9.14 -1.15 -12.19
N LEU A 92 9.88 -2.23 -11.88
CA LEU A 92 10.39 -2.49 -10.53
C LEU A 92 11.29 -1.35 -10.04
N GLN A 93 12.16 -0.83 -10.90
CA GLN A 93 13.04 0.29 -10.57
C GLN A 93 12.24 1.51 -10.09
N TRP A 94 11.16 1.87 -10.80
CA TRP A 94 10.30 2.98 -10.41
C TRP A 94 9.50 2.68 -9.14
N GLN A 95 9.08 1.43 -8.94
CA GLN A 95 8.40 1.03 -7.70
C GLN A 95 9.32 1.10 -6.48
N PHE A 96 10.58 0.68 -6.61
CA PHE A 96 11.58 0.82 -5.54
C PHE A 96 11.91 2.28 -5.27
N PHE A 97 12.07 3.10 -6.32
CA PHE A 97 12.27 4.53 -6.16
C PHE A 97 11.09 5.18 -5.42
N GLU A 98 9.86 4.87 -5.83
CA GLU A 98 8.66 5.43 -5.19
C GLU A 98 8.63 5.10 -3.71
N GLN A 99 8.82 3.84 -3.34
CA GLN A 99 8.66 3.38 -1.96
C GLN A 99 9.82 3.77 -1.05
N TYR A 100 11.01 3.94 -1.57
CA TYR A 100 12.21 4.27 -0.79
C TYR A 100 12.60 5.75 -0.84
N SER A 101 12.43 6.42 -2.00
CA SER A 101 12.93 7.77 -2.23
C SER A 101 11.84 8.83 -2.40
N HIS A 102 10.57 8.45 -2.50
CA HIS A 102 9.44 9.38 -2.67
C HIS A 102 8.44 9.28 -1.49
N GLU A 103 7.89 8.10 -1.26
CA GLU A 103 6.87 7.88 -0.23
C GLU A 103 7.33 8.29 1.18
N PRO A 104 8.55 7.95 1.67
CA PRO A 104 8.97 8.31 3.01
C PRO A 104 9.02 9.82 3.26
N TYR A 105 9.20 10.60 2.21
CA TYR A 105 9.23 12.07 2.31
C TYR A 105 7.85 12.68 2.11
N VAL A 106 7.18 12.35 1.01
CA VAL A 106 5.92 13.00 0.62
C VAL A 106 4.74 12.48 1.43
N ALA A 107 4.56 11.16 1.52
CA ALA A 107 3.43 10.57 2.22
C ALA A 107 3.56 10.70 3.73
N VAL A 108 4.77 10.54 4.27
CA VAL A 108 5.04 10.68 5.71
C VAL A 108 4.89 12.14 6.13
N ALA A 109 5.41 13.11 5.39
CA ALA A 109 5.23 14.54 5.69
C ALA A 109 3.74 14.92 5.68
N ARG A 110 2.99 14.43 4.68
CA ARG A 110 1.54 14.63 4.61
C ARG A 110 0.84 14.04 5.83
N PHE A 111 1.18 12.84 6.25
CA PHE A 111 0.61 12.18 7.41
C PHE A 111 0.90 12.94 8.71
N ILE A 112 2.15 13.35 8.91
CA ILE A 112 2.56 14.14 10.08
C ILE A 112 1.75 15.43 10.17
N LYS A 113 1.61 16.15 9.07
CA LYS A 113 0.91 17.43 9.04
C LYS A 113 -0.60 17.29 9.20
N LEU A 114 -1.23 16.44 8.40
CA LEU A 114 -2.69 16.40 8.28
C LEU A 114 -3.37 15.53 9.33
N TYR A 115 -2.72 14.47 9.79
CA TYR A 115 -3.33 13.49 10.68
C TYR A 115 -2.76 13.49 12.09
N LEU A 116 -1.49 13.85 12.27
CA LEU A 116 -0.86 13.98 13.57
C LEU A 116 -0.83 15.44 14.09
N GLY A 117 -1.23 16.42 13.28
CA GLY A 117 -1.26 17.82 13.68
C GLY A 117 0.13 18.45 13.83
N LEU A 118 1.14 17.95 13.12
CA LEU A 118 2.52 18.44 13.16
C LEU A 118 3.07 18.54 14.59
N PRO A 119 3.15 17.44 15.35
CA PRO A 119 3.71 17.47 16.70
C PRO A 119 5.17 17.92 16.69
N GLU A 120 5.58 18.70 17.70
CA GLU A 120 6.93 19.26 17.79
C GLU A 120 8.03 18.19 17.68
N ALA A 121 7.81 17.03 18.28
CA ALA A 121 8.75 15.90 18.23
C ALA A 121 9.02 15.36 16.81
N ARG A 122 8.15 15.66 15.84
CA ARG A 122 8.27 15.19 14.45
C ARG A 122 8.44 16.32 13.43
N ARG A 123 8.65 17.55 13.90
CA ARG A 123 8.81 18.72 13.04
C ARG A 123 10.02 18.57 12.11
N ALA A 124 11.14 18.05 12.61
CA ALA A 124 12.34 17.85 11.83
C ALA A 124 12.11 16.90 10.64
N GLU A 125 11.38 15.79 10.85
CA GLU A 125 11.01 14.86 9.77
C GLU A 125 10.16 15.53 8.68
N PHE A 126 9.30 16.46 9.08
CA PHE A 126 8.45 17.19 8.15
C PHE A 126 9.23 18.20 7.31
N GLU A 127 10.25 18.82 7.89
CA GLU A 127 11.06 19.88 7.25
C GLU A 127 12.20 19.31 6.37
N GLU A 128 12.52 18.01 6.47
CA GLU A 128 13.48 17.31 5.61
C GLU A 128 13.02 17.17 4.15
#